data_4f2aafc8c7b6e689601a3a859c77aca9
#
_entry.id   4f2aafc8c7b6e689601a3a859c77aca9
#
_cell.length_a   1.000
_cell.length_b   1.000
_cell.length_c   1.000
_cell.angle_alpha   90.00
_cell.angle_beta   90.00
_cell.angle_gamma   90.00
#
_symmetry.space_group_name_H-M   'P 1'
#
loop_
_entity.id
_entity.type
_entity.pdbx_description
1 polymer ?
#
loop_
_entity_poly.entity_id
_entity_poly.type
_entity_poly.pdbx_seq_one_letter_code
_entity_poly.pdbx_strand_id
1 'polypeptide(L)'
;MLNLLPLLLQLAAAQPLPTLDEVQFEECLTLATKDPASAISSASLWAQQNGGHLARACHGFALATDFKFDLAVPILSEAAVLAEAKGDLRAARFWAQAGNAAIAAGQPDIAVDALTKSLASKSLENNERADSEVDRARALVALGKSSDGEAALATARQLAPENGAAWLLSATLARRLNKLPDALTYIQTSAALLPSDPAVALEAGNIAIAAGDDDTARKQWEQTIAIAPNSRQAVTATAQLAALAAASPAPTTEPQSR
;
A
#
# COMPACT_ATOMS: atom_id res chain seq x y z
N MET A 1 -5.36 55.20 28.52
CA MET A 1 -6.02 54.78 27.26
C MET A 1 -6.03 53.28 27.21
N LEU A 2 -7.18 52.67 27.59
CA LEU A 2 -7.34 51.20 27.55
C LEU A 2 -7.73 50.79 26.12
N ASN A 3 -6.84 50.01 25.49
CA ASN A 3 -7.12 49.39 24.21
C ASN A 3 -7.94 48.10 24.44
N LEU A 4 -9.25 48.18 24.21
CA LEU A 4 -10.13 47.01 24.14
C LEU A 4 -9.93 46.34 22.78
N LEU A 5 -9.17 45.22 22.71
CA LEU A 5 -9.18 44.34 21.56
C LEU A 5 -10.56 43.62 21.52
N PRO A 6 -11.25 43.62 20.37
CA PRO A 6 -12.46 42.80 20.22
C PRO A 6 -12.08 41.33 20.16
N LEU A 7 -12.62 40.55 21.12
CA LEU A 7 -12.57 39.09 21.12
C LEU A 7 -13.49 38.59 20.01
N LEU A 8 -12.92 38.28 18.84
CA LEU A 8 -13.63 37.61 17.75
C LEU A 8 -13.94 36.16 18.19
N LEU A 9 -15.16 35.94 18.65
CA LEU A 9 -15.72 34.62 18.84
C LEU A 9 -15.85 33.98 17.45
N GLN A 10 -14.90 33.12 17.06
CA GLN A 10 -15.07 32.23 15.92
C GLN A 10 -16.15 31.20 16.29
N LEU A 11 -17.37 31.40 15.79
CA LEU A 11 -18.38 30.34 15.79
C LEU A 11 -17.85 29.21 14.88
N ALA A 12 -17.37 28.13 15.49
CA ALA A 12 -17.16 26.90 14.79
C ALA A 12 -18.51 26.47 14.18
N ALA A 13 -18.62 26.46 12.86
CA ALA A 13 -19.80 25.97 12.18
C ALA A 13 -20.02 24.51 12.60
N ALA A 14 -21.18 24.24 13.20
CA ALA A 14 -21.54 22.88 13.58
C ALA A 14 -21.52 22.00 12.32
N GLN A 15 -20.79 20.91 12.36
CA GLN A 15 -20.78 19.92 11.27
C GLN A 15 -22.20 19.37 11.12
N PRO A 16 -22.72 19.23 9.87
CA PRO A 16 -24.02 18.62 9.66
C PRO A 16 -24.01 17.18 10.20
N LEU A 17 -25.13 16.77 10.77
CA LEU A 17 -25.30 15.39 11.22
C LEU A 17 -25.22 14.43 10.02
N PRO A 18 -24.62 13.22 10.21
CA PRO A 18 -24.58 12.24 9.15
C PRO A 18 -25.98 11.80 8.73
N THR A 19 -26.16 11.55 7.44
CA THR A 19 -27.40 10.98 6.90
C THR A 19 -27.55 9.52 7.33
N LEU A 20 -28.74 8.96 7.21
CA LEU A 20 -28.98 7.53 7.49
C LEU A 20 -28.13 6.64 6.59
N ASP A 21 -27.97 7.00 5.31
CA ASP A 21 -27.11 6.24 4.38
C ASP A 21 -25.65 6.28 4.79
N GLU A 22 -25.15 7.38 5.34
CA GLU A 22 -23.78 7.49 5.83
C GLU A 22 -23.56 6.64 7.09
N VAL A 23 -24.52 6.66 8.04
CA VAL A 23 -24.48 5.79 9.22
C VAL A 23 -24.47 4.31 8.79
N GLN A 24 -25.36 3.94 7.88
CA GLN A 24 -25.45 2.58 7.36
C GLN A 24 -24.17 2.16 6.62
N PHE A 25 -23.52 3.10 5.92
CA PHE A 25 -22.25 2.85 5.24
C PHE A 25 -21.13 2.52 6.24
N GLU A 26 -20.97 3.30 7.31
CA GLU A 26 -19.96 3.05 8.35
C GLU A 26 -20.21 1.73 9.10
N GLU A 27 -21.47 1.42 9.39
CA GLU A 27 -21.84 0.13 9.98
C GLU A 27 -21.50 -1.03 9.04
N CYS A 28 -21.75 -0.86 7.76
CA CYS A 28 -21.44 -1.86 6.74
C CYS A 28 -19.92 -2.06 6.58
N LEU A 29 -19.11 -1.03 6.58
CA LEU A 29 -17.64 -1.14 6.56
C LEU A 29 -17.12 -1.89 7.80
N THR A 30 -17.70 -1.58 8.97
CA THR A 30 -17.39 -2.29 10.22
C THR A 30 -17.75 -3.77 10.13
N LEU A 31 -18.91 -4.09 9.57
CA LEU A 31 -19.33 -5.48 9.38
C LEU A 31 -18.40 -6.20 8.40
N ALA A 32 -18.03 -5.54 7.30
CA ALA A 32 -17.15 -6.11 6.27
C ALA A 32 -15.78 -6.56 6.81
N THR A 33 -15.27 -5.90 7.85
CA THR A 33 -14.01 -6.31 8.51
C THR A 33 -14.17 -7.49 9.45
N LYS A 34 -15.39 -7.73 9.99
CA LYS A 34 -15.67 -8.78 10.98
C LYS A 34 -16.30 -10.03 10.36
N ASP A 35 -17.22 -9.83 9.45
CA ASP A 35 -17.98 -10.86 8.74
C ASP A 35 -18.25 -10.39 7.31
N PRO A 36 -17.26 -10.56 6.41
CA PRO A 36 -17.38 -10.12 5.01
C PRO A 36 -18.58 -10.76 4.29
N ALA A 37 -18.91 -12.00 4.59
CA ALA A 37 -20.02 -12.72 3.92
C ALA A 37 -21.39 -12.08 4.24
N SER A 38 -21.63 -11.72 5.51
CA SER A 38 -22.83 -11.00 5.92
C SER A 38 -22.85 -9.59 5.34
N ALA A 39 -21.72 -8.89 5.29
CA ALA A 39 -21.62 -7.56 4.68
C ALA A 39 -21.91 -7.58 3.17
N ILE A 40 -21.39 -8.57 2.43
CA ILE A 40 -21.70 -8.76 1.00
C ILE A 40 -23.19 -8.88 0.79
N SER A 41 -23.86 -9.75 1.57
CA SER A 41 -25.30 -10.01 1.44
C SER A 41 -26.13 -8.76 1.76
N SER A 42 -25.85 -8.09 2.88
CA SER A 42 -26.58 -6.89 3.32
C SER A 42 -26.35 -5.71 2.38
N ALA A 43 -25.11 -5.47 1.96
CA ALA A 43 -24.80 -4.37 1.04
C ALA A 43 -25.40 -4.58 -0.36
N SER A 44 -25.40 -5.84 -0.84
CA SER A 44 -26.06 -6.18 -2.11
C SER A 44 -27.57 -5.89 -2.06
N LEU A 45 -28.23 -6.28 -0.98
CA LEU A 45 -29.65 -5.97 -0.77
C LEU A 45 -29.90 -4.46 -0.70
N TRP A 46 -29.09 -3.74 0.08
CA TRP A 46 -29.18 -2.28 0.17
C TRP A 46 -28.97 -1.59 -1.18
N ALA A 47 -28.02 -2.05 -2.00
CA ALA A 47 -27.80 -1.54 -3.34
C ALA A 47 -29.04 -1.72 -4.24
N GLN A 48 -29.77 -2.86 -4.12
CA GLN A 48 -31.03 -3.12 -4.83
C GLN A 48 -32.19 -2.21 -4.35
N GLN A 49 -32.13 -1.76 -3.09
CA GLN A 49 -33.11 -0.86 -2.46
C GLN A 49 -32.76 0.63 -2.63
N ASN A 50 -32.01 0.97 -3.67
CA ASN A 50 -31.59 2.35 -3.99
C ASN A 50 -30.56 2.97 -3.02
N GLY A 51 -29.75 2.17 -2.32
CA GLY A 51 -28.68 2.64 -1.44
C GLY A 51 -27.52 3.35 -2.16
N GLY A 52 -27.62 3.49 -3.49
CA GLY A 52 -26.76 4.32 -4.31
C GLY A 52 -25.28 3.91 -4.30
N HIS A 53 -24.40 4.90 -4.38
CA HIS A 53 -22.96 4.69 -4.42
C HIS A 53 -22.39 4.16 -3.10
N LEU A 54 -22.98 4.52 -1.95
CA LEU A 54 -22.50 4.06 -0.63
C LEU A 54 -22.73 2.56 -0.44
N ALA A 55 -23.91 2.06 -0.83
CA ALA A 55 -24.22 0.65 -0.79
C ALA A 55 -23.27 -0.16 -1.70
N ARG A 56 -23.00 0.35 -2.92
CA ARG A 56 -22.05 -0.28 -3.84
C ARG A 56 -20.61 -0.25 -3.31
N ALA A 57 -20.19 0.89 -2.74
CA ALA A 57 -18.86 1.01 -2.16
C ALA A 57 -18.65 0.00 -1.02
N CYS A 58 -19.64 -0.13 -0.12
CA CYS A 58 -19.57 -1.15 0.92
C CYS A 58 -19.58 -2.57 0.35
N HIS A 59 -20.45 -2.86 -0.65
CA HIS A 59 -20.48 -4.17 -1.30
C HIS A 59 -19.12 -4.54 -1.91
N GLY A 60 -18.51 -3.61 -2.67
CA GLY A 60 -17.20 -3.81 -3.27
C GLY A 60 -16.08 -3.95 -2.23
N PHE A 61 -16.12 -3.17 -1.15
CA PHE A 61 -15.18 -3.28 -0.04
C PHE A 61 -15.30 -4.65 0.67
N ALA A 62 -16.53 -5.11 0.95
CA ALA A 62 -16.77 -6.42 1.55
C ALA A 62 -16.27 -7.57 0.66
N LEU A 63 -16.49 -7.47 -0.66
CA LEU A 63 -15.95 -8.44 -1.63
C LEU A 63 -14.41 -8.45 -1.62
N ALA A 64 -13.76 -7.30 -1.57
CA ALA A 64 -12.30 -7.19 -1.50
C ALA A 64 -11.77 -7.78 -0.18
N THR A 65 -12.45 -7.56 0.94
CA THR A 65 -12.09 -8.12 2.25
C THR A 65 -12.24 -9.66 2.26
N ASP A 66 -13.18 -10.20 1.50
CA ASP A 66 -13.38 -11.65 1.28
C ASP A 66 -12.50 -12.21 0.13
N PHE A 67 -11.48 -11.48 -0.29
CA PHE A 67 -10.54 -11.84 -1.36
C PHE A 67 -11.16 -12.10 -2.74
N LYS A 68 -12.39 -11.64 -2.97
CA LYS A 68 -13.13 -11.75 -4.25
C LYS A 68 -12.83 -10.53 -5.14
N PHE A 69 -11.55 -10.31 -5.42
CA PHE A 69 -11.07 -9.08 -6.06
C PHE A 69 -11.66 -8.85 -7.45
N ASP A 70 -11.78 -9.89 -8.28
CA ASP A 70 -12.38 -9.78 -9.63
C ASP A 70 -13.82 -9.26 -9.60
N LEU A 71 -14.58 -9.59 -8.55
CA LEU A 71 -15.93 -9.09 -8.34
C LEU A 71 -15.95 -7.70 -7.72
N ALA A 72 -14.97 -7.39 -6.87
CA ALA A 72 -14.86 -6.08 -6.20
C ALA A 72 -14.56 -4.95 -7.18
N VAL A 73 -13.68 -5.17 -8.17
CA VAL A 73 -13.23 -4.16 -9.13
C VAL A 73 -14.37 -3.45 -9.84
N PRO A 74 -15.29 -4.11 -10.56
CA PRO A 74 -16.38 -3.43 -11.25
C PRO A 74 -17.34 -2.74 -10.28
N ILE A 75 -17.63 -3.31 -9.12
CA ILE A 75 -18.55 -2.76 -8.13
C ILE A 75 -17.99 -1.47 -7.51
N LEU A 76 -16.70 -1.46 -7.16
CA LEU A 76 -16.02 -0.25 -6.64
C LEU A 76 -15.92 0.84 -7.71
N SER A 77 -15.64 0.46 -8.95
CA SER A 77 -15.60 1.40 -10.08
C SER A 77 -16.96 2.03 -10.33
N GLU A 78 -18.04 1.25 -10.28
CA GLU A 78 -19.41 1.78 -10.39
C GLU A 78 -19.73 2.72 -9.21
N ALA A 79 -19.37 2.36 -7.99
CA ALA A 79 -19.53 3.22 -6.81
C ALA A 79 -18.84 4.56 -7.00
N ALA A 80 -17.60 4.57 -7.51
CA ALA A 80 -16.84 5.77 -7.78
C ALA A 80 -17.50 6.67 -8.84
N VAL A 81 -17.94 6.10 -9.96
CA VAL A 81 -18.65 6.83 -11.02
C VAL A 81 -19.94 7.47 -10.49
N LEU A 82 -20.73 6.74 -9.71
CA LEU A 82 -21.96 7.25 -9.12
C LEU A 82 -21.70 8.34 -8.08
N ALA A 83 -20.62 8.22 -7.30
CA ALA A 83 -20.19 9.24 -6.35
C ALA A 83 -19.75 10.52 -7.08
N GLU A 84 -18.98 10.42 -8.17
CA GLU A 84 -18.59 11.55 -9.02
C GLU A 84 -19.83 12.28 -9.57
N ALA A 85 -20.80 11.53 -10.09
CA ALA A 85 -22.04 12.11 -10.63
C ALA A 85 -22.86 12.86 -9.58
N LYS A 86 -22.68 12.54 -8.29
CA LYS A 86 -23.31 13.25 -7.15
C LYS A 86 -22.45 14.35 -6.55
N GLY A 87 -21.21 14.52 -7.02
CA GLY A 87 -20.25 15.43 -6.42
C GLY A 87 -19.77 15.00 -5.03
N ASP A 88 -19.88 13.71 -4.71
CA ASP A 88 -19.41 13.15 -3.45
C ASP A 88 -17.89 13.04 -3.45
N LEU A 89 -17.22 13.71 -2.50
CA LEU A 89 -15.76 13.76 -2.39
C LEU A 89 -15.13 12.38 -2.13
N ARG A 90 -15.90 11.41 -1.67
CA ARG A 90 -15.45 10.01 -1.45
C ARG A 90 -15.15 9.26 -2.76
N ALA A 91 -15.60 9.79 -3.92
CA ALA A 91 -15.35 9.18 -5.22
C ALA A 91 -13.86 8.84 -5.45
N ALA A 92 -12.95 9.74 -5.06
CA ALA A 92 -11.52 9.52 -5.18
C ALA A 92 -11.03 8.30 -4.37
N ARG A 93 -11.55 8.12 -3.15
CA ARG A 93 -11.23 6.96 -2.31
C ARG A 93 -11.82 5.67 -2.88
N PHE A 94 -13.00 5.72 -3.49
CA PHE A 94 -13.59 4.55 -4.15
C PHE A 94 -12.79 4.14 -5.38
N TRP A 95 -12.28 5.11 -6.16
CA TRP A 95 -11.33 4.83 -7.25
C TRP A 95 -10.02 4.21 -6.72
N ALA A 96 -9.47 4.70 -5.61
CA ALA A 96 -8.27 4.11 -5.00
C ALA A 96 -8.53 2.65 -4.59
N GLN A 97 -9.68 2.37 -3.96
CA GLN A 97 -10.06 1.00 -3.59
C GLN A 97 -10.25 0.09 -4.81
N ALA A 98 -10.86 0.60 -5.90
CA ALA A 98 -10.98 -0.14 -7.16
C ALA A 98 -9.59 -0.48 -7.72
N GLY A 99 -8.66 0.47 -7.70
CA GLY A 99 -7.27 0.26 -8.12
C GLY A 99 -6.54 -0.79 -7.29
N ASN A 100 -6.71 -0.75 -5.97
CA ASN A 100 -6.13 -1.74 -5.06
C ASN A 100 -6.71 -3.14 -5.28
N ALA A 101 -8.01 -3.25 -5.47
CA ALA A 101 -8.66 -4.50 -5.82
C ALA A 101 -8.13 -5.03 -7.17
N ALA A 102 -7.93 -4.15 -8.17
CA ALA A 102 -7.40 -4.52 -9.48
C ALA A 102 -5.94 -5.01 -9.41
N ILE A 103 -5.09 -4.41 -8.57
CA ILE A 103 -3.73 -4.92 -8.30
C ILE A 103 -3.81 -6.34 -7.74
N ALA A 104 -4.68 -6.57 -6.75
CA ALA A 104 -4.83 -7.86 -6.11
C ALA A 104 -5.45 -8.92 -7.05
N ALA A 105 -6.29 -8.50 -8.01
CA ALA A 105 -6.85 -9.33 -9.08
C ALA A 105 -5.86 -9.62 -10.22
N GLY A 106 -4.65 -9.02 -10.21
CA GLY A 106 -3.68 -9.17 -11.31
C GLY A 106 -4.09 -8.41 -12.59
N GLN A 107 -4.84 -7.32 -12.46
CA GLN A 107 -5.35 -6.46 -13.53
C GLN A 107 -4.65 -5.08 -13.52
N PRO A 108 -3.33 -5.00 -13.80
CA PRO A 108 -2.55 -3.79 -13.58
C PRO A 108 -2.93 -2.62 -14.49
N ASP A 109 -3.48 -2.86 -15.67
CA ASP A 109 -3.99 -1.83 -16.57
C ASP A 109 -5.22 -1.13 -15.98
N ILE A 110 -6.16 -1.89 -15.44
CA ILE A 110 -7.34 -1.36 -14.73
C ILE A 110 -6.92 -0.61 -13.48
N ALA A 111 -5.92 -1.13 -12.75
CA ALA A 111 -5.39 -0.46 -11.57
C ALA A 111 -4.80 0.92 -11.90
N VAL A 112 -4.00 1.03 -12.96
CA VAL A 112 -3.42 2.32 -13.38
C VAL A 112 -4.52 3.32 -13.75
N ASP A 113 -5.57 2.90 -14.48
CA ASP A 113 -6.70 3.76 -14.84
C ASP A 113 -7.44 4.26 -13.59
N ALA A 114 -7.83 3.36 -12.70
CA ALA A 114 -8.56 3.70 -11.47
C ALA A 114 -7.76 4.64 -10.56
N LEU A 115 -6.47 4.33 -10.32
CA LEU A 115 -5.61 5.16 -9.49
C LEU A 115 -5.31 6.52 -10.11
N THR A 116 -5.25 6.62 -11.44
CA THR A 116 -5.12 7.90 -12.14
C THR A 116 -6.38 8.76 -11.94
N LYS A 117 -7.57 8.17 -11.99
CA LYS A 117 -8.83 8.87 -11.67
C LYS A 117 -8.88 9.32 -10.22
N SER A 118 -8.45 8.47 -9.28
CA SER A 118 -8.31 8.83 -7.86
C SER A 118 -7.43 10.07 -7.68
N LEU A 119 -6.25 10.05 -8.28
CA LEU A 119 -5.23 11.12 -8.17
C LEU A 119 -5.61 12.42 -8.87
N ALA A 120 -6.53 12.39 -9.85
CA ALA A 120 -7.06 13.59 -10.51
C ALA A 120 -7.92 14.44 -9.57
N SER A 121 -8.47 13.85 -8.51
CA SER A 121 -9.26 14.57 -7.52
C SER A 121 -8.38 15.40 -6.57
N LYS A 122 -8.91 16.54 -6.14
CA LYS A 122 -8.31 17.39 -5.10
C LYS A 122 -8.80 17.06 -3.68
N SER A 123 -9.68 16.07 -3.53
CA SER A 123 -10.27 15.73 -2.23
C SER A 123 -9.38 14.82 -1.37
N LEU A 124 -8.33 14.23 -1.95
CA LEU A 124 -7.39 13.39 -1.20
C LEU A 124 -6.36 14.24 -0.46
N GLU A 125 -6.11 13.87 0.79
CA GLU A 125 -5.00 14.39 1.57
C GLU A 125 -3.65 13.87 1.03
N ASN A 126 -2.54 14.51 1.42
CA ASN A 126 -1.21 14.15 0.91
C ASN A 126 -0.86 12.67 1.15
N ASN A 127 -1.20 12.13 2.31
CA ASN A 127 -0.93 10.71 2.64
C ASN A 127 -1.75 9.77 1.73
N GLU A 128 -3.04 10.05 1.51
CA GLU A 128 -3.89 9.26 0.62
C GLU A 128 -3.40 9.32 -0.84
N ARG A 129 -2.93 10.50 -1.26
CA ARG A 129 -2.30 10.68 -2.58
C ARG A 129 -1.00 9.89 -2.69
N ALA A 130 -0.17 9.92 -1.65
CA ALA A 130 1.07 9.15 -1.61
C ALA A 130 0.81 7.64 -1.69
N ASP A 131 -0.18 7.14 -0.96
CA ASP A 131 -0.57 5.73 -1.02
C ASP A 131 -1.08 5.34 -2.42
N SER A 132 -1.92 6.19 -3.03
CA SER A 132 -2.39 5.98 -4.40
C SER A 132 -1.25 5.99 -5.43
N GLU A 133 -0.23 6.83 -5.25
CA GLU A 133 0.98 6.84 -6.11
C GLU A 133 1.84 5.59 -5.90
N VAL A 134 1.98 5.10 -4.67
CA VAL A 134 2.65 3.82 -4.35
C VAL A 134 1.97 2.66 -5.07
N ASP A 135 0.64 2.59 -5.00
CA ASP A 135 -0.13 1.53 -5.64
C ASP A 135 -0.09 1.67 -7.17
N ARG A 136 -0.15 2.89 -7.70
CA ARG A 136 0.02 3.14 -9.14
C ARG A 136 1.41 2.71 -9.63
N ALA A 137 2.46 2.94 -8.83
CA ALA A 137 3.79 2.46 -9.15
C ALA A 137 3.87 0.93 -9.21
N ARG A 138 3.21 0.21 -8.29
CA ARG A 138 3.13 -1.26 -8.34
C ARG A 138 2.50 -1.74 -9.63
N ALA A 139 1.38 -1.14 -10.04
CA ALA A 139 0.68 -1.47 -11.27
C ALA A 139 1.52 -1.15 -12.52
N LEU A 140 2.17 0.01 -12.56
CA LEU A 140 3.06 0.43 -13.65
C LEU A 140 4.25 -0.53 -13.81
N VAL A 141 4.88 -0.94 -12.71
CA VAL A 141 5.99 -1.92 -12.74
C VAL A 141 5.50 -3.29 -13.23
N ALA A 142 4.29 -3.71 -12.86
CA ALA A 142 3.69 -4.95 -13.37
C ALA A 142 3.45 -4.91 -14.89
N LEU A 143 3.21 -3.72 -15.46
CA LEU A 143 3.11 -3.47 -16.90
C LEU A 143 4.48 -3.30 -17.60
N GLY A 144 5.60 -3.44 -16.89
CA GLY A 144 6.94 -3.20 -17.44
C GLY A 144 7.30 -1.71 -17.59
N LYS A 145 6.46 -0.79 -17.11
CA LYS A 145 6.65 0.67 -17.18
C LYS A 145 7.45 1.18 -15.98
N SER A 146 8.68 0.66 -15.82
CA SER A 146 9.49 0.93 -14.62
C SER A 146 9.83 2.40 -14.43
N SER A 147 10.09 3.16 -15.50
CA SER A 147 10.38 4.61 -15.43
C SER A 147 9.19 5.40 -14.86
N ASP A 148 7.98 5.07 -15.31
CA ASP A 148 6.75 5.72 -14.79
C ASP A 148 6.52 5.31 -13.32
N GLY A 149 6.85 4.07 -12.96
CA GLY A 149 6.83 3.60 -11.58
C GLY A 149 7.82 4.34 -10.68
N GLU A 150 9.05 4.61 -11.14
CA GLU A 150 10.01 5.44 -10.41
C GLU A 150 9.49 6.87 -10.17
N ALA A 151 8.88 7.48 -11.20
CA ALA A 151 8.30 8.82 -11.09
C ALA A 151 7.14 8.86 -10.08
N ALA A 152 6.25 7.87 -10.10
CA ALA A 152 5.16 7.73 -9.13
C ALA A 152 5.69 7.60 -7.69
N LEU A 153 6.70 6.74 -7.46
CA LEU A 153 7.32 6.59 -6.14
C LEU A 153 8.05 7.86 -5.69
N ALA A 154 8.68 8.60 -6.59
CA ALA A 154 9.29 9.89 -6.26
C ALA A 154 8.23 10.89 -5.78
N THR A 155 7.08 10.95 -6.45
CA THR A 155 5.94 11.77 -6.03
C THR A 155 5.42 11.33 -4.65
N ALA A 156 5.27 10.03 -4.41
CA ALA A 156 4.82 9.50 -3.11
C ALA A 156 5.76 9.93 -1.97
N ARG A 157 7.08 9.81 -2.15
CA ARG A 157 8.07 10.23 -1.14
C ARG A 157 8.09 11.74 -0.88
N GLN A 158 7.71 12.55 -1.88
CA GLN A 158 7.58 14.01 -1.71
C GLN A 158 6.31 14.39 -0.95
N LEU A 159 5.20 13.71 -1.22
CA LEU A 159 3.90 13.96 -0.58
C LEU A 159 3.87 13.51 0.88
N ALA A 160 4.49 12.37 1.18
CA ALA A 160 4.54 11.75 2.51
C ALA A 160 5.95 11.18 2.78
N PRO A 161 6.92 12.02 3.20
CA PRO A 161 8.29 11.57 3.47
C PRO A 161 8.39 10.49 4.56
N GLU A 162 7.40 10.43 5.45
CA GLU A 162 7.27 9.44 6.53
C GLU A 162 6.64 8.10 6.07
N ASN A 163 6.20 8.00 4.82
CA ASN A 163 5.64 6.76 4.27
C ASN A 163 6.76 5.74 3.97
N GLY A 164 7.09 4.89 4.96
CA GLY A 164 8.15 3.88 4.84
C GLY A 164 7.93 2.89 3.70
N ALA A 165 6.67 2.62 3.31
CA ALA A 165 6.36 1.73 2.20
C ALA A 165 6.77 2.33 0.84
N ALA A 166 6.64 3.66 0.67
CA ALA A 166 7.11 4.36 -0.54
C ALA A 166 8.63 4.22 -0.69
N TRP A 167 9.38 4.34 0.41
CA TRP A 167 10.83 4.14 0.43
C TRP A 167 11.22 2.69 0.16
N LEU A 168 10.53 1.70 0.76
CA LEU A 168 10.77 0.28 0.53
C LEU A 168 10.58 -0.09 -0.95
N LEU A 169 9.48 0.34 -1.55
CA LEU A 169 9.22 0.03 -2.96
C LEU A 169 10.19 0.75 -3.89
N SER A 170 10.63 1.96 -3.53
CA SER A 170 11.70 2.67 -4.27
C SER A 170 13.01 1.89 -4.21
N ALA A 171 13.39 1.37 -3.05
CA ALA A 171 14.58 0.55 -2.87
C ALA A 171 14.51 -0.72 -3.72
N THR A 172 13.36 -1.41 -3.67
CA THR A 172 13.13 -2.63 -4.45
C THR A 172 13.22 -2.37 -5.96
N LEU A 173 12.60 -1.28 -6.44
CA LEU A 173 12.64 -0.94 -7.86
C LEU A 173 14.05 -0.52 -8.29
N ALA A 174 14.75 0.29 -7.50
CA ALA A 174 16.12 0.70 -7.77
C ALA A 174 17.07 -0.51 -7.83
N ARG A 175 16.98 -1.48 -6.91
CA ARG A 175 17.75 -2.71 -6.96
C ARG A 175 17.47 -3.50 -8.24
N ARG A 176 16.20 -3.69 -8.62
CA ARG A 176 15.80 -4.39 -9.86
C ARG A 176 16.34 -3.72 -11.13
N LEU A 177 16.52 -2.40 -11.08
CA LEU A 177 17.10 -1.60 -12.16
C LEU A 177 18.63 -1.47 -12.06
N ASN A 178 19.26 -2.20 -11.14
CA ASN A 178 20.70 -2.16 -10.86
C ASN A 178 21.24 -0.77 -10.45
N LYS A 179 20.37 0.08 -9.86
CA LYS A 179 20.72 1.38 -9.30
C LYS A 179 21.07 1.21 -7.81
N LEU A 180 22.12 0.45 -7.50
CA LEU A 180 22.44 0.04 -6.14
C LEU A 180 22.69 1.20 -5.16
N PRO A 181 23.34 2.34 -5.54
CA PRO A 181 23.49 3.49 -4.63
C PRO A 181 22.13 4.07 -4.18
N ASP A 182 21.17 4.19 -5.10
CA ASP A 182 19.83 4.67 -4.80
C ASP A 182 19.09 3.66 -3.92
N ALA A 183 19.20 2.37 -4.23
CA ALA A 183 18.58 1.30 -3.44
C ALA A 183 19.07 1.32 -1.98
N LEU A 184 20.37 1.50 -1.75
CA LEU A 184 20.95 1.62 -0.39
C LEU A 184 20.39 2.83 0.35
N THR A 185 20.33 3.99 -0.31
CA THR A 185 19.78 5.20 0.29
C THR A 185 18.31 5.03 0.68
N TYR A 186 17.51 4.46 -0.21
CA TYR A 186 16.07 4.28 0.03
C TYR A 186 15.79 3.24 1.11
N ILE A 187 16.53 2.12 1.13
CA ILE A 187 16.31 1.09 2.15
C ILE A 187 16.73 1.55 3.54
N GLN A 188 17.78 2.37 3.67
CA GLN A 188 18.17 2.98 4.95
C GLN A 188 17.05 3.87 5.51
N THR A 189 16.44 4.70 4.66
CA THR A 189 15.30 5.54 5.06
C THR A 189 14.10 4.68 5.46
N SER A 190 13.77 3.66 4.68
CA SER A 190 12.67 2.73 5.01
C SER A 190 12.92 2.02 6.34
N ALA A 191 14.14 1.54 6.59
CA ALA A 191 14.51 0.87 7.85
C ALA A 191 14.42 1.79 9.08
N ALA A 192 14.72 3.07 8.92
CA ALA A 192 14.56 4.06 9.99
C ALA A 192 13.07 4.30 10.33
N LEU A 193 12.19 4.28 9.31
CA LEU A 193 10.75 4.49 9.47
C LEU A 193 10.01 3.22 9.92
N LEU A 194 10.46 2.04 9.50
CA LEU A 194 9.82 0.76 9.71
C LEU A 194 10.84 -0.28 10.27
N PRO A 195 11.40 -0.07 11.47
CA PRO A 195 12.52 -0.88 11.98
C PRO A 195 12.15 -2.34 12.30
N SER A 196 10.86 -2.64 12.44
CA SER A 196 10.35 -3.99 12.75
C SER A 196 9.54 -4.59 11.60
N ASP A 197 9.71 -4.09 10.37
CA ASP A 197 9.04 -4.66 9.20
C ASP A 197 9.92 -5.75 8.56
N PRO A 198 9.47 -7.02 8.52
CA PRO A 198 10.24 -8.11 7.93
C PRO A 198 10.48 -7.95 6.42
N ALA A 199 9.63 -7.18 5.70
CA ALA A 199 9.85 -6.92 4.28
C ALA A 199 11.01 -5.94 4.06
N VAL A 200 11.20 -4.97 4.96
CA VAL A 200 12.32 -4.04 4.93
C VAL A 200 13.63 -4.78 5.20
N ALA A 201 13.68 -5.62 6.25
CA ALA A 201 14.88 -6.42 6.55
C ALA A 201 15.21 -7.38 5.40
N LEU A 202 14.21 -8.06 4.82
CA LEU A 202 14.42 -8.94 3.66
C LEU A 202 15.01 -8.18 2.48
N GLU A 203 14.44 -7.02 2.13
CA GLU A 203 14.94 -6.24 1.00
C GLU A 203 16.33 -5.63 1.26
N ALA A 204 16.63 -5.25 2.52
CA ALA A 204 17.97 -4.82 2.89
C ALA A 204 19.02 -5.93 2.64
N GLY A 205 18.70 -7.18 2.99
CA GLY A 205 19.53 -8.33 2.67
C GLY A 205 19.69 -8.56 1.17
N ASN A 206 18.61 -8.40 0.40
CA ASN A 206 18.64 -8.54 -1.07
C ASN A 206 19.47 -7.43 -1.75
N ILE A 207 19.49 -6.22 -1.18
CA ILE A 207 20.35 -5.14 -1.67
C ILE A 207 21.80 -5.39 -1.30
N ALA A 208 22.06 -5.86 -0.08
CA ALA A 208 23.42 -6.17 0.40
C ALA A 208 24.08 -7.25 -0.46
N ILE A 209 23.39 -8.36 -0.75
CA ILE A 209 23.93 -9.40 -1.62
C ILE A 209 24.17 -8.90 -3.05
N ALA A 210 23.28 -8.05 -3.58
CA ALA A 210 23.47 -7.44 -4.89
C ALA A 210 24.66 -6.48 -4.93
N ALA A 211 25.05 -5.92 -3.78
CA ALA A 211 26.23 -5.08 -3.61
C ALA A 211 27.50 -5.87 -3.29
N GLY A 212 27.43 -7.21 -3.14
CA GLY A 212 28.56 -8.07 -2.78
C GLY A 212 28.91 -8.09 -1.29
N ASP A 213 28.01 -7.67 -0.42
CA ASP A 213 28.19 -7.68 1.03
C ASP A 213 27.42 -8.87 1.65
N ASP A 214 28.05 -10.05 1.60
CA ASP A 214 27.49 -11.32 2.06
C ASP A 214 27.19 -11.30 3.57
N ASP A 215 28.05 -10.64 4.35
CA ASP A 215 27.90 -10.59 5.81
C ASP A 215 26.68 -9.74 6.23
N THR A 216 26.50 -8.60 5.60
CA THR A 216 25.31 -7.76 5.82
C THR A 216 24.05 -8.48 5.33
N ALA A 217 24.10 -9.13 4.17
CA ALA A 217 22.97 -9.90 3.63
C ALA A 217 22.52 -10.98 4.63
N ARG A 218 23.46 -11.76 5.16
CA ARG A 218 23.19 -12.79 6.17
C ARG A 218 22.49 -12.21 7.40
N LYS A 219 23.03 -11.15 7.98
CA LYS A 219 22.47 -10.49 9.18
C LYS A 219 21.04 -10.00 8.95
N GLN A 220 20.77 -9.39 7.80
CA GLN A 220 19.45 -8.86 7.46
C GLN A 220 18.41 -9.97 7.25
N TRP A 221 18.79 -11.08 6.62
CA TRP A 221 17.90 -12.23 6.46
C TRP A 221 17.64 -12.95 7.78
N GLU A 222 18.64 -13.08 8.67
CA GLU A 222 18.45 -13.58 10.03
C GLU A 222 17.51 -12.68 10.85
N GLN A 223 17.65 -11.36 10.72
CA GLN A 223 16.74 -10.39 11.32
C GLN A 223 15.31 -10.54 10.78
N THR A 224 15.14 -10.77 9.47
CA THR A 224 13.82 -11.03 8.86
C THR A 224 13.10 -12.20 9.55
N ILE A 225 13.82 -13.29 9.78
CA ILE A 225 13.29 -14.49 10.45
C ILE A 225 12.97 -14.18 11.92
N ALA A 226 13.84 -13.45 12.62
CA ALA A 226 13.62 -13.08 14.02
C ALA A 226 12.40 -12.18 14.22
N ILE A 227 12.16 -11.22 13.31
CA ILE A 227 10.99 -10.32 13.37
C ILE A 227 9.69 -11.09 13.19
N ALA A 228 9.61 -11.99 12.21
CA ALA A 228 8.36 -12.65 11.85
C ALA A 228 8.59 -14.10 11.38
N PRO A 229 8.84 -15.05 12.31
CA PRO A 229 9.29 -16.42 11.99
C PRO A 229 8.36 -17.22 11.06
N ASN A 230 7.06 -16.94 11.12
CA ASN A 230 6.02 -17.66 10.35
C ASN A 230 5.58 -16.88 9.09
N SER A 231 6.28 -15.83 8.72
CA SER A 231 5.94 -14.99 7.57
C SER A 231 6.47 -15.58 6.26
N ARG A 232 5.86 -15.15 5.13
CA ARG A 232 6.40 -15.44 3.79
C ARG A 232 7.80 -14.88 3.60
N GLN A 233 8.11 -13.76 4.25
CA GLN A 233 9.43 -13.13 4.24
C GLN A 233 10.47 -14.02 4.91
N ALA A 234 10.14 -14.64 6.06
CA ALA A 234 11.03 -15.57 6.74
C ALA A 234 11.33 -16.82 5.90
N VAL A 235 10.32 -17.35 5.21
CA VAL A 235 10.52 -18.48 4.27
C VAL A 235 11.51 -18.09 3.18
N THR A 236 11.35 -16.91 2.59
CA THR A 236 12.27 -16.38 1.56
C THR A 236 13.68 -16.16 2.13
N ALA A 237 13.79 -15.53 3.29
CA ALA A 237 15.08 -15.28 3.94
C ALA A 237 15.83 -16.58 4.26
N THR A 238 15.12 -17.62 4.73
CA THR A 238 15.70 -18.95 4.99
C THR A 238 16.27 -19.56 3.69
N ALA A 239 15.56 -19.47 2.59
CA ALA A 239 16.03 -19.97 1.30
C ALA A 239 17.27 -19.19 0.80
N GLN A 240 17.32 -17.87 1.00
CA GLN A 240 18.48 -17.05 0.65
C GLN A 240 19.70 -17.39 1.50
N LEU A 241 19.54 -17.59 2.82
CA LEU A 241 20.61 -18.02 3.70
C LEU A 241 21.19 -19.37 3.30
N ALA A 242 20.33 -20.34 2.94
CA ALA A 242 20.77 -21.65 2.46
C ALA A 242 21.55 -21.54 1.15
N ALA A 243 21.10 -20.71 0.21
CA ALA A 243 21.79 -20.47 -1.04
C ALA A 243 23.17 -19.82 -0.85
N LEU A 244 23.26 -18.84 0.06
CA LEU A 244 24.51 -18.16 0.39
C LEU A 244 25.52 -19.15 1.03
N ALA A 245 25.05 -20.00 1.95
CA ALA A 245 25.90 -21.04 2.57
C ALA A 245 26.43 -22.06 1.57
N ALA A 246 25.61 -22.44 0.57
CA ALA A 246 26.03 -23.37 -0.47
C ALA A 246 27.03 -22.75 -1.47
N ALA A 247 27.00 -21.43 -1.65
CA ALA A 247 27.94 -20.71 -2.52
C ALA A 247 29.30 -20.43 -1.86
N SER A 248 29.38 -20.48 -0.53
CA SER A 248 30.64 -20.27 0.21
C SER A 248 31.50 -21.53 0.12
N PRO A 249 32.76 -21.46 -0.34
CA PRO A 249 33.62 -22.64 -0.38
C PRO A 249 33.86 -23.20 1.03
N ALA A 250 33.82 -24.52 1.16
CA ALA A 250 34.15 -25.21 2.41
C ALA A 250 35.53 -24.75 2.88
N PRO A 251 35.75 -24.54 4.20
CA PRO A 251 37.08 -24.21 4.72
C PRO A 251 38.06 -25.30 4.31
N THR A 252 39.09 -24.92 3.54
CA THR A 252 40.19 -25.81 3.22
C THR A 252 40.87 -26.19 4.53
N THR A 253 40.64 -27.41 4.99
CA THR A 253 41.44 -28.00 6.07
C THR A 253 42.83 -28.18 5.52
N GLU A 254 43.76 -27.27 5.83
CA GLU A 254 45.21 -27.54 5.65
C GLU A 254 45.57 -28.79 6.43
N PRO A 255 46.21 -29.80 5.79
CA PRO A 255 46.70 -30.95 6.52
C PRO A 255 47.80 -30.46 7.43
N GLN A 256 47.60 -30.60 8.76
CA GLN A 256 48.70 -30.40 9.73
C GLN A 256 49.79 -31.38 9.39
N SER A 257 50.92 -30.88 8.83
CA SER A 257 52.14 -31.61 8.66
C SER A 257 52.70 -31.96 10.04
N ARG A 258 52.80 -33.26 10.29
CA ARG A 258 53.60 -33.83 11.44
C ARG A 258 55.09 -33.79 11.13
#